data_03d3b105d99bb5eaa39abda403770abe
#
_entry.id   03d3b105d99bb5eaa39abda403770abe
#
_cell.length_a   1.000
_cell.length_b   1.000
_cell.length_c   1.000
_cell.angle_alpha   90.00
_cell.angle_beta   90.00
_cell.angle_gamma   90.00
#
_symmetry.space_group_name_H-M   'P 1'
#
loop_
_entity.id
_entity.type
_entity.pdbx_description
1 polymer ?
#
loop_
_entity_poly.entity_id
_entity_poly.type
_entity_poly.pdbx_seq_one_letter_code
_entity_poly.pdbx_strand_id
1 'polypeptide(L)'
;MATLKGQNFRILTYDTTASKYKVIGMATNCTVTENVNSEDGGTKDDVGMAAKPVVNSKGWQVQCDSLNVVDAGAMLTAIKSLTPFTLIWDEVATADNQTAQKATFARKGTAYLSDLTLNFNDRENSAKSLQFSGSGALEKISSATITTEVIAAGSYTKGQFVRLFLGSDNTATPAAVIAAAKQLSLHVSMTLEDATTKDTEGDWTIQEPTALNFDISTTALVRSGDSVTSLVAGKGLADLEDIYEASTPVKFQIANVSGDNNRTKGSVIVSGSVIVSQLQINAQNKQNATYTAQLTGYGTYTVGA
;
A
#
# COMPACT_ATOMS: atom_id res chain seq x y z
N MET A 1 10.03 34.07 -13.25
CA MET A 1 9.60 32.67 -13.39
C MET A 1 8.67 32.34 -12.23
N ALA A 2 7.48 31.82 -12.48
CA ALA A 2 6.63 31.31 -11.41
C ALA A 2 7.14 29.94 -10.97
N THR A 3 7.33 29.76 -9.68
CA THR A 3 7.68 28.44 -9.11
C THR A 3 6.44 27.58 -8.96
N LEU A 4 6.52 26.33 -9.37
CA LEU A 4 5.44 25.36 -9.18
C LEU A 4 5.31 24.98 -7.70
N LYS A 5 4.08 24.93 -7.22
CA LYS A 5 3.81 24.47 -5.85
C LYS A 5 3.60 22.96 -5.86
N GLY A 6 4.26 22.25 -4.95
CA GLY A 6 4.14 20.78 -4.84
C GLY A 6 2.70 20.31 -4.65
N GLN A 7 1.84 21.10 -4.02
CA GLN A 7 0.41 20.77 -3.88
C GLN A 7 -0.34 20.58 -5.21
N ASN A 8 0.14 21.20 -6.29
CA ASN A 8 -0.44 21.10 -7.61
C ASN A 8 0.13 19.94 -8.44
N PHE A 9 1.15 19.26 -7.91
CA PHE A 9 1.80 18.15 -8.56
C PHE A 9 1.11 16.85 -8.12
N ARG A 10 0.54 16.10 -9.06
CA ARG A 10 -0.31 14.96 -8.76
C ARG A 10 0.06 13.74 -9.60
N ILE A 11 -0.18 12.58 -9.00
CA ILE A 11 -0.19 11.30 -9.69
C ILE A 11 -1.63 10.96 -10.03
N LEU A 12 -1.84 10.60 -11.28
CA LEU A 12 -3.14 10.19 -11.81
C LEU A 12 -3.06 8.73 -12.26
N THR A 13 -4.04 7.94 -11.90
CA THR A 13 -4.22 6.56 -12.36
C THR A 13 -5.36 6.51 -13.37
N TYR A 14 -5.21 5.69 -14.42
CA TYR A 14 -6.28 5.50 -15.39
C TYR A 14 -7.31 4.49 -14.89
N ASP A 15 -8.57 4.92 -14.87
CA ASP A 15 -9.71 4.05 -14.59
C ASP A 15 -10.30 3.56 -15.91
N THR A 16 -10.18 2.27 -16.17
CA THR A 16 -10.68 1.64 -17.41
C THR A 16 -12.20 1.64 -17.51
N THR A 17 -12.90 1.59 -16.37
CA THR A 17 -14.37 1.59 -16.33
C THR A 17 -14.94 2.96 -16.67
N ALA A 18 -14.37 4.01 -16.09
CA ALA A 18 -14.78 5.38 -16.35
C ALA A 18 -14.16 5.97 -17.62
N SER A 19 -13.15 5.32 -18.20
CA SER A 19 -12.33 5.82 -19.32
C SER A 19 -11.73 7.20 -19.01
N LYS A 20 -11.32 7.43 -17.77
CA LYS A 20 -10.81 8.70 -17.25
C LYS A 20 -9.63 8.49 -16.33
N TYR A 21 -8.83 9.53 -16.17
CA TYR A 21 -7.78 9.57 -15.17
C TYR A 21 -8.33 10.08 -13.84
N LYS A 22 -7.97 9.40 -12.76
CA LYS A 22 -8.30 9.78 -11.38
C LYS A 22 -7.03 10.21 -10.66
N VAL A 23 -7.07 11.36 -10.01
CA VAL A 23 -6.00 11.78 -9.11
C VAL A 23 -6.00 10.87 -7.88
N ILE A 24 -4.82 10.46 -7.40
CA ILE A 24 -4.72 9.83 -6.08
C ILE A 24 -5.14 10.87 -5.04
N GLY A 25 -6.36 10.70 -4.52
CA GLY A 25 -7.01 11.66 -3.64
C GLY A 25 -6.30 11.81 -2.30
N MET A 26 -6.37 13.02 -1.71
CA MET A 26 -5.81 13.33 -0.39
C MET A 26 -4.32 12.95 -0.23
N ALA A 27 -3.56 12.98 -1.32
CA ALA A 27 -2.13 12.71 -1.29
C ALA A 27 -1.41 13.77 -0.45
N THR A 28 -0.53 13.31 0.43
CA THR A 28 0.30 14.16 1.29
C THR A 28 1.71 14.32 0.74
N ASN A 29 2.18 13.29 0.05
CA ASN A 29 3.48 13.27 -0.60
C ASN A 29 3.44 12.38 -1.84
N CYS A 30 4.08 12.81 -2.92
CA CYS A 30 4.28 11.99 -4.12
C CYS A 30 5.68 12.24 -4.66
N THR A 31 6.39 11.16 -4.95
CA THR A 31 7.75 11.20 -5.49
C THR A 31 7.82 10.33 -6.74
N VAL A 32 8.44 10.83 -7.78
CA VAL A 32 8.80 10.06 -8.98
C VAL A 32 10.31 10.00 -9.05
N THR A 33 10.84 8.81 -9.18
CA THR A 33 12.27 8.56 -9.29
C THR A 33 12.55 7.88 -10.63
N GLU A 34 13.45 8.45 -11.40
CA GLU A 34 13.96 7.87 -12.64
C GLU A 34 15.40 7.43 -12.40
N ASN A 35 15.73 6.18 -12.70
CA ASN A 35 17.05 5.59 -12.47
C ASN A 35 17.68 5.18 -13.81
N VAL A 36 18.97 5.34 -13.88
CA VAL A 36 19.81 4.85 -14.99
C VAL A 36 20.88 3.94 -14.41
N ASN A 37 20.92 2.72 -14.88
CA ASN A 37 22.02 1.81 -14.61
C ASN A 37 23.06 1.96 -15.72
N SER A 38 24.31 2.13 -15.34
CA SER A 38 25.42 2.27 -16.29
C SER A 38 26.54 1.32 -15.91
N GLU A 39 27.23 0.82 -16.93
CA GLU A 39 28.47 0.06 -16.80
C GLU A 39 29.65 0.92 -17.22
N ASP A 40 30.84 0.54 -16.76
CA ASP A 40 32.06 1.19 -17.22
C ASP A 40 32.39 0.69 -18.64
N GLY A 41 32.33 1.60 -19.61
CA GLY A 41 32.68 1.36 -21.01
C GLY A 41 34.15 1.67 -21.31
N GLY A 42 34.99 1.93 -20.29
CA GLY A 42 36.40 2.25 -20.45
C GLY A 42 37.18 1.10 -21.05
N THR A 43 38.05 1.42 -22.04
CA THR A 43 38.96 0.48 -22.69
C THR A 43 40.42 0.83 -22.40
N LYS A 44 41.34 -0.09 -22.70
CA LYS A 44 42.77 0.14 -22.55
C LYS A 44 43.30 1.27 -23.44
N ASP A 45 42.58 1.64 -24.47
CA ASP A 45 42.91 2.71 -25.39
C ASP A 45 42.44 4.09 -24.91
N ASP A 46 41.76 4.14 -23.78
CA ASP A 46 41.28 5.38 -23.21
C ASP A 46 42.43 6.11 -22.49
N VAL A 47 42.63 7.35 -22.87
CA VAL A 47 43.64 8.22 -22.28
C VAL A 47 43.02 8.98 -21.11
N GLY A 48 43.54 8.75 -19.92
CA GLY A 48 43.08 9.43 -18.70
C GLY A 48 42.38 8.51 -17.69
N MET A 49 42.06 9.11 -16.53
CA MET A 49 41.42 8.38 -15.41
C MET A 49 39.90 8.61 -15.32
N ALA A 50 39.29 9.23 -16.34
CA ALA A 50 37.87 9.50 -16.32
C ALA A 50 37.07 8.25 -16.73
N ALA A 51 36.09 7.88 -15.93
CA ALA A 51 35.14 6.81 -16.24
C ALA A 51 34.31 7.18 -17.49
N LYS A 52 34.02 6.20 -18.33
CA LYS A 52 33.13 6.33 -19.50
C LYS A 52 31.88 5.47 -19.32
N PRO A 53 30.91 5.93 -18.53
CA PRO A 53 29.71 5.14 -18.28
C PRO A 53 28.91 4.95 -19.58
N VAL A 54 28.51 3.71 -19.85
CA VAL A 54 27.57 3.34 -20.91
C VAL A 54 26.25 2.95 -20.24
N VAL A 55 25.14 3.53 -20.71
CA VAL A 55 23.82 3.22 -20.18
C VAL A 55 23.45 1.78 -20.51
N ASN A 56 23.14 1.00 -19.52
CA ASN A 56 22.73 -0.39 -19.64
C ASN A 56 21.20 -0.53 -19.56
N SER A 57 20.58 0.10 -18.57
CA SER A 57 19.13 0.07 -18.44
C SER A 57 18.58 1.33 -17.77
N LYS A 58 17.30 1.60 -17.99
CA LYS A 58 16.53 2.67 -17.33
C LYS A 58 15.34 2.09 -16.63
N GLY A 59 15.05 2.61 -15.46
CA GLY A 59 13.86 2.25 -14.68
C GLY A 59 13.26 3.49 -14.04
N TRP A 60 12.05 3.37 -13.56
CA TRP A 60 11.38 4.42 -12.82
C TRP A 60 10.41 3.84 -11.79
N GLN A 61 10.15 4.61 -10.75
CA GLN A 61 9.22 4.26 -9.69
C GLN A 61 8.46 5.49 -9.21
N VAL A 62 7.28 5.28 -8.68
CA VAL A 62 6.44 6.31 -8.07
C VAL A 62 6.08 5.87 -6.67
N GLN A 63 6.26 6.75 -5.70
CA GLN A 63 5.79 6.57 -4.35
C GLN A 63 4.77 7.66 -4.02
N CYS A 64 3.66 7.30 -3.35
CA CYS A 64 2.62 8.24 -2.99
C CYS A 64 2.00 7.87 -1.65
N ASP A 65 1.98 8.82 -0.72
CA ASP A 65 1.30 8.71 0.56
C ASP A 65 -0.03 9.47 0.51
N SER A 66 -1.08 8.90 1.08
CA SER A 66 -2.43 9.46 1.04
C SER A 66 -3.20 9.16 2.33
N LEU A 67 -4.06 10.08 2.73
CA LEU A 67 -5.00 9.91 3.85
C LEU A 67 -6.36 9.33 3.38
N ASN A 68 -6.54 9.12 2.08
CA ASN A 68 -7.74 8.51 1.56
C ASN A 68 -7.58 6.99 1.50
N VAL A 69 -8.28 6.28 2.38
CA VAL A 69 -8.32 4.80 2.40
C VAL A 69 -9.59 4.23 1.77
N VAL A 70 -10.52 5.09 1.34
CA VAL A 70 -11.81 4.65 0.78
C VAL A 70 -11.61 3.88 -0.53
N ASP A 71 -10.64 4.28 -1.34
CA ASP A 71 -10.28 3.60 -2.59
C ASP A 71 -9.27 2.44 -2.40
N ALA A 72 -8.90 2.12 -1.16
CA ALA A 72 -7.98 1.02 -0.88
C ALA A 72 -8.46 -0.32 -1.44
N GLY A 73 -9.78 -0.56 -1.45
CA GLY A 73 -10.36 -1.77 -2.04
C GLY A 73 -10.02 -1.94 -3.52
N ALA A 74 -10.11 -0.87 -4.31
CA ALA A 74 -9.73 -0.90 -5.72
C ALA A 74 -8.24 -1.19 -5.90
N MET A 75 -7.37 -0.58 -5.08
CA MET A 75 -5.92 -0.82 -5.11
C MET A 75 -5.57 -2.26 -4.68
N LEU A 76 -6.22 -2.77 -3.63
CA LEU A 76 -6.07 -4.17 -3.19
C LEU A 76 -6.54 -5.16 -4.26
N THR A 77 -7.58 -4.84 -4.99
CA THR A 77 -8.06 -5.67 -6.11
C THR A 77 -7.07 -5.65 -7.27
N ALA A 78 -6.53 -4.48 -7.61
CA ALA A 78 -5.59 -4.32 -8.70
C ALA A 78 -4.26 -5.05 -8.44
N ILE A 79 -3.68 -4.92 -7.23
CA ILE A 79 -2.46 -5.65 -6.87
C ILE A 79 -2.69 -7.17 -6.87
N LYS A 80 -3.86 -7.62 -6.41
CA LYS A 80 -4.24 -9.04 -6.41
C LYS A 80 -4.39 -9.60 -7.83
N SER A 81 -4.94 -8.82 -8.75
CA SER A 81 -5.13 -9.24 -10.16
C SER A 81 -3.87 -9.10 -11.00
N LEU A 82 -2.77 -8.62 -10.43
CA LEU A 82 -1.49 -8.38 -11.12
C LEU A 82 -1.67 -7.45 -12.34
N THR A 83 -2.63 -6.54 -12.26
CA THR A 83 -2.98 -5.64 -13.37
C THR A 83 -2.13 -4.38 -13.30
N PRO A 84 -1.43 -4.02 -14.39
CA PRO A 84 -0.66 -2.79 -14.42
C PRO A 84 -1.57 -1.56 -14.47
N PHE A 85 -1.09 -0.46 -13.90
CA PHE A 85 -1.71 0.85 -13.99
C PHE A 85 -1.07 1.67 -15.08
N THR A 86 -1.86 2.45 -15.80
CA THR A 86 -1.34 3.58 -16.55
C THR A 86 -1.31 4.79 -15.62
N LEU A 87 -0.12 5.30 -15.37
CA LEU A 87 0.11 6.46 -14.51
C LEU A 87 0.41 7.68 -15.35
N ILE A 88 -0.06 8.83 -14.87
CA ILE A 88 0.36 10.14 -15.34
C ILE A 88 0.88 10.94 -14.15
N TRP A 89 1.99 11.62 -14.37
CA TRP A 89 2.53 12.60 -13.47
C TRP A 89 2.43 13.98 -14.11
N ASP A 90 1.61 14.86 -13.54
CA ASP A 90 1.33 16.15 -14.13
C ASP A 90 0.96 17.20 -13.06
N GLU A 91 0.99 18.46 -13.46
CA GLU A 91 0.43 19.56 -12.71
C GLU A 91 -1.09 19.60 -12.89
N VAL A 92 -1.82 19.85 -11.82
CA VAL A 92 -3.25 20.17 -11.86
C VAL A 92 -3.46 21.67 -11.72
N ALA A 93 -4.56 22.19 -12.30
CA ALA A 93 -4.82 23.63 -12.40
C ALA A 93 -4.84 24.33 -11.03
N THR A 94 -5.51 23.71 -10.07
CA THR A 94 -5.59 24.16 -8.67
C THR A 94 -5.77 22.96 -7.75
N ALA A 95 -5.63 23.17 -6.43
CA ALA A 95 -5.90 22.12 -5.46
C ALA A 95 -7.35 21.59 -5.55
N ASP A 96 -8.30 22.46 -5.91
CA ASP A 96 -9.72 22.12 -6.04
C ASP A 96 -10.09 21.64 -7.45
N ASN A 97 -9.36 22.13 -8.47
CA ASN A 97 -9.52 21.71 -9.86
C ASN A 97 -8.43 20.70 -10.21
N GLN A 98 -8.77 19.42 -10.18
CA GLN A 98 -7.86 18.31 -10.43
C GLN A 98 -7.67 18.02 -11.93
N THR A 99 -7.93 18.96 -12.81
CA THR A 99 -7.70 18.83 -14.25
C THR A 99 -6.21 18.92 -14.55
N ALA A 100 -5.66 17.90 -15.22
CA ALA A 100 -4.27 17.89 -15.66
C ALA A 100 -3.98 19.02 -16.66
N GLN A 101 -2.85 19.71 -16.48
CA GLN A 101 -2.47 20.88 -17.26
C GLN A 101 -1.55 20.56 -18.44
N LYS A 102 -1.05 19.33 -18.55
CA LYS A 102 -0.04 18.91 -19.54
C LYS A 102 1.21 19.79 -19.47
N ALA A 103 1.75 19.94 -18.28
CA ALA A 103 2.99 20.66 -18.08
C ALA A 103 4.11 20.06 -18.95
N THR A 104 5.11 20.87 -19.29
CA THR A 104 6.23 20.43 -20.14
C THR A 104 7.01 19.23 -19.57
N PHE A 105 6.93 19.02 -18.26
CA PHE A 105 7.52 17.90 -17.54
C PHE A 105 6.56 16.72 -17.33
N ALA A 106 5.28 16.84 -17.78
CA ALA A 106 4.32 15.75 -17.61
C ALA A 106 4.79 14.46 -18.28
N ARG A 107 4.63 13.35 -17.57
CA ARG A 107 5.06 12.02 -18.00
C ARG A 107 3.92 11.03 -17.87
N LYS A 108 3.96 10.02 -18.73
CA LYS A 108 3.03 8.88 -18.74
C LYS A 108 3.81 7.59 -18.84
N GLY A 109 3.40 6.58 -18.09
CA GLY A 109 4.01 5.26 -18.15
C GLY A 109 3.09 4.17 -17.60
N THR A 110 3.47 2.93 -17.82
CA THR A 110 2.80 1.75 -17.27
C THR A 110 3.58 1.26 -16.06
N ALA A 111 2.90 0.96 -14.96
CA ALA A 111 3.53 0.50 -13.73
C ALA A 111 2.68 -0.53 -13.00
N TYR A 112 3.33 -1.40 -12.26
CA TYR A 112 2.68 -2.28 -11.30
C TYR A 112 2.68 -1.65 -9.92
N LEU A 113 1.57 -1.82 -9.18
CA LEU A 113 1.53 -1.49 -7.76
C LEU A 113 2.33 -2.56 -7.01
N SER A 114 3.59 -2.26 -6.72
CA SER A 114 4.53 -3.21 -6.10
C SER A 114 4.40 -3.30 -4.59
N ASP A 115 3.91 -2.24 -3.95
CA ASP A 115 3.74 -2.19 -2.50
C ASP A 115 2.52 -1.33 -2.12
N LEU A 116 1.74 -1.82 -1.17
CA LEU A 116 0.60 -1.13 -0.59
C LEU A 116 0.58 -1.36 0.91
N THR A 117 0.75 -0.30 1.68
CA THR A 117 0.61 -0.34 3.13
C THR A 117 -0.60 0.49 3.57
N LEU A 118 -1.47 -0.10 4.38
CA LEU A 118 -2.60 0.56 5.03
C LEU A 118 -2.34 0.64 6.53
N ASN A 119 -2.37 1.84 7.10
CA ASN A 119 -2.12 2.09 8.51
C ASN A 119 -3.38 2.63 9.21
N PHE A 120 -3.74 1.99 10.31
CA PHE A 120 -4.90 2.30 11.13
C PHE A 120 -4.48 2.47 12.60
N ASN A 121 -4.00 3.65 12.95
CA ASN A 121 -3.56 3.96 14.32
C ASN A 121 -4.71 4.53 15.15
N ASP A 122 -4.72 4.23 16.45
CA ASP A 122 -5.73 4.78 17.36
C ASP A 122 -5.67 6.32 17.37
N ARG A 123 -6.84 6.97 17.26
CA ARG A 123 -7.05 8.42 17.24
C ARG A 123 -6.39 9.20 16.11
N GLU A 124 -5.68 8.56 15.21
CA GLU A 124 -5.09 9.17 14.02
C GLU A 124 -5.99 8.96 12.79
N ASN A 125 -5.75 9.73 11.75
CA ASN A 125 -6.36 9.46 10.45
C ASN A 125 -5.70 8.23 9.86
N SER A 126 -6.50 7.35 9.27
CA SER A 126 -5.98 6.24 8.49
C SER A 126 -5.18 6.76 7.30
N ALA A 127 -4.11 6.06 6.98
CA ALA A 127 -3.21 6.43 5.88
C ALA A 127 -2.92 5.22 5.01
N LYS A 128 -2.61 5.47 3.75
CA LYS A 128 -2.05 4.47 2.83
C LYS A 128 -0.77 4.98 2.21
N SER A 129 0.16 4.06 2.00
CA SER A 129 1.37 4.29 1.22
C SER A 129 1.35 3.37 0.01
N LEU A 130 1.66 3.91 -1.15
CA LEU A 130 1.63 3.24 -2.44
C LEU A 130 3.01 3.34 -3.08
N GLN A 131 3.52 2.22 -3.59
CA GLN A 131 4.70 2.21 -4.43
C GLN A 131 4.38 1.52 -5.75
N PHE A 132 4.65 2.22 -6.83
CA PHE A 132 4.52 1.71 -8.19
C PHE A 132 5.90 1.52 -8.80
N SER A 133 6.13 0.36 -9.39
CA SER A 133 7.33 0.06 -10.17
C SER A 133 7.00 0.14 -11.65
N GLY A 134 7.74 0.98 -12.36
CA GLY A 134 7.55 1.20 -13.80
C GLY A 134 7.92 -0.04 -14.62
N SER A 135 7.16 -0.27 -15.66
CA SER A 135 7.44 -1.29 -16.67
C SER A 135 7.42 -0.63 -18.04
N GLY A 136 8.57 -0.62 -18.71
CA GLY A 136 8.77 0.08 -19.97
C GLY A 136 8.98 1.59 -19.82
N ALA A 137 8.84 2.31 -20.93
CA ALA A 137 9.22 3.72 -21.04
C ALA A 137 8.33 4.64 -20.20
N LEU A 138 8.97 5.67 -19.63
CA LEU A 138 8.29 6.85 -19.09
C LEU A 138 8.31 7.97 -20.13
N GLU A 139 7.18 8.16 -20.82
CA GLU A 139 7.06 9.01 -21.98
C GLU A 139 6.64 10.44 -21.63
N LYS A 140 7.09 11.41 -22.41
CA LYS A 140 6.53 12.77 -22.39
C LYS A 140 5.11 12.76 -22.93
N ILE A 141 4.20 13.43 -22.22
CA ILE A 141 2.84 13.63 -22.74
C ILE A 141 2.93 14.73 -23.81
N SER A 142 2.69 14.35 -25.08
CA SER A 142 2.73 15.32 -26.17
C SER A 142 1.42 16.12 -26.25
N SER A 143 0.49 15.77 -27.09
CA SER A 143 -0.66 16.65 -27.38
C SER A 143 -2.04 16.08 -27.00
N ALA A 144 -2.10 14.86 -26.48
CA ALA A 144 -3.36 14.19 -26.19
C ALA A 144 -4.14 14.90 -25.08
N THR A 145 -5.45 14.95 -25.20
CA THR A 145 -6.32 15.48 -24.15
C THR A 145 -6.38 14.47 -23.00
N ILE A 146 -6.03 14.92 -21.79
CA ILE A 146 -6.17 14.13 -20.58
C ILE A 146 -7.55 14.41 -20.02
N THR A 147 -8.43 13.42 -20.05
CA THR A 147 -9.74 13.52 -19.41
C THR A 147 -9.62 13.07 -17.98
N THR A 148 -9.85 13.97 -17.04
CA THR A 148 -9.81 13.70 -15.60
C THR A 148 -11.21 13.60 -15.02
N GLU A 149 -11.37 12.79 -14.00
CA GLU A 149 -12.55 12.76 -13.15
C GLU A 149 -12.27 13.61 -11.91
N VAL A 150 -13.18 14.53 -11.60
CA VAL A 150 -13.10 15.28 -10.34
C VAL A 150 -13.47 14.34 -9.21
N ILE A 151 -12.52 14.05 -8.35
CA ILE A 151 -12.76 13.25 -7.14
C ILE A 151 -13.32 14.19 -6.09
N ALA A 152 -14.53 13.90 -5.60
CA ALA A 152 -15.08 14.60 -4.44
C ALA A 152 -14.09 14.50 -3.27
N ALA A 153 -13.97 15.59 -2.50
CA ALA A 153 -13.12 15.60 -1.32
C ALA A 153 -13.46 14.37 -0.45
N GLY A 154 -12.49 13.47 -0.28
CA GLY A 154 -12.69 12.24 0.50
C GLY A 154 -12.93 12.59 1.97
N SER A 155 -13.66 11.73 2.67
CA SER A 155 -13.77 11.82 4.11
C SER A 155 -12.62 11.06 4.79
N TYR A 156 -12.08 11.65 5.85
CA TYR A 156 -11.08 10.97 6.67
C TYR A 156 -11.71 9.82 7.45
N THR A 157 -11.09 8.67 7.42
CA THR A 157 -11.44 7.55 8.31
C THR A 157 -10.46 7.54 9.48
N LYS A 158 -10.96 7.55 10.70
CA LYS A 158 -10.11 7.39 11.89
C LYS A 158 -9.71 5.93 12.05
N GLY A 159 -8.44 5.67 12.33
CA GLY A 159 -7.94 4.31 12.50
C GLY A 159 -8.62 3.53 13.61
N GLN A 160 -9.13 4.20 14.65
CA GLN A 160 -9.91 3.57 15.71
C GLN A 160 -11.19 2.87 15.22
N PHE A 161 -11.71 3.25 14.05
CA PHE A 161 -12.91 2.65 13.45
C PHE A 161 -12.60 1.47 12.52
N VAL A 162 -11.35 1.06 12.43
CA VAL A 162 -10.92 -0.13 11.68
C VAL A 162 -10.27 -1.12 12.63
N ARG A 163 -10.73 -2.36 12.64
CA ARG A 163 -10.28 -3.39 13.59
C ARG A 163 -9.96 -4.71 12.89
N LEU A 164 -9.03 -5.44 13.49
CA LEU A 164 -8.70 -6.80 13.12
C LEU A 164 -9.56 -7.78 13.93
N PHE A 165 -10.22 -8.68 13.23
CA PHE A 165 -10.99 -9.80 13.78
C PHE A 165 -10.29 -11.09 13.39
N LEU A 166 -10.19 -12.03 14.35
CA LEU A 166 -9.60 -13.35 14.14
C LEU A 166 -10.63 -14.44 14.44
N GLY A 167 -10.57 -15.52 13.65
CA GLY A 167 -11.25 -16.76 13.92
C GLY A 167 -10.53 -17.61 14.97
N SER A 168 -11.13 -18.72 15.38
CA SER A 168 -10.45 -19.75 16.18
C SER A 168 -9.55 -20.64 15.33
N ASP A 169 -9.89 -20.80 14.06
CA ASP A 169 -9.20 -21.66 13.10
C ASP A 169 -9.40 -21.14 11.67
N ASN A 170 -8.95 -21.91 10.67
CA ASN A 170 -9.05 -21.56 9.26
C ASN A 170 -10.47 -21.75 8.65
N THR A 171 -11.45 -22.18 9.41
CA THR A 171 -12.84 -22.40 8.96
C THR A 171 -13.82 -21.45 9.64
N ALA A 172 -13.55 -21.10 10.89
CA ALA A 172 -14.43 -20.26 11.70
C ALA A 172 -14.51 -18.82 11.19
N THR A 173 -15.72 -18.29 11.13
CA THR A 173 -15.92 -16.86 10.80
C THR A 173 -15.27 -15.99 11.86
N PRO A 174 -14.39 -15.04 11.47
CA PRO A 174 -13.75 -14.13 12.42
C PRO A 174 -14.79 -13.28 13.15
N ALA A 175 -14.93 -13.53 14.45
CA ALA A 175 -15.88 -12.81 15.30
C ALA A 175 -15.19 -12.05 16.43
N ALA A 176 -14.03 -12.53 16.88
CA ALA A 176 -13.30 -11.96 17.99
C ALA A 176 -12.34 -10.85 17.53
N VAL A 177 -12.54 -9.64 18.04
CA VAL A 177 -11.67 -8.48 17.77
C VAL A 177 -10.39 -8.57 18.59
N ILE A 178 -9.26 -8.09 18.07
CA ILE A 178 -8.06 -7.90 18.88
C ILE A 178 -8.34 -6.81 19.92
N ALA A 179 -8.27 -7.21 21.19
CA ALA A 179 -8.57 -6.34 22.32
C ALA A 179 -7.45 -5.33 22.56
N ALA A 180 -7.84 -4.11 22.97
CA ALA A 180 -6.92 -3.03 23.32
C ALA A 180 -5.87 -2.67 22.25
N ALA A 181 -6.18 -2.93 20.97
CA ALA A 181 -5.30 -2.59 19.86
C ALA A 181 -5.08 -1.08 19.77
N LYS A 182 -3.83 -0.70 19.55
CA LYS A 182 -3.36 0.69 19.35
C LYS A 182 -3.00 0.96 17.90
N GLN A 183 -2.49 -0.04 17.22
CA GLN A 183 -2.06 0.05 15.83
C GLN A 183 -2.48 -1.21 15.07
N LEU A 184 -2.80 -1.01 13.82
CA LEU A 184 -3.06 -2.06 12.85
C LEU A 184 -2.47 -1.61 11.52
N SER A 185 -1.67 -2.45 10.89
CA SER A 185 -1.14 -2.24 9.54
C SER A 185 -1.40 -3.48 8.70
N LEU A 186 -1.85 -3.27 7.48
CA LEU A 186 -1.88 -4.29 6.43
C LEU A 186 -0.87 -3.88 5.37
N HIS A 187 0.07 -4.74 5.10
CA HIS A 187 1.05 -4.59 4.04
C HIS A 187 0.82 -5.67 2.98
N VAL A 188 0.79 -5.26 1.72
CA VAL A 188 0.67 -6.16 0.57
C VAL A 188 1.77 -5.82 -0.41
N SER A 189 2.57 -6.80 -0.78
CA SER A 189 3.69 -6.63 -1.69
C SER A 189 3.63 -7.59 -2.87
N MET A 190 4.09 -7.11 -4.01
CA MET A 190 4.20 -7.85 -5.26
C MET A 190 5.68 -7.99 -5.60
N THR A 191 6.13 -9.21 -5.82
CA THR A 191 7.47 -9.44 -6.37
C THR A 191 7.42 -9.27 -7.87
N LEU A 192 8.35 -8.47 -8.40
CA LEU A 192 8.52 -8.22 -9.82
C LEU A 192 9.88 -8.76 -10.25
N GLU A 193 9.92 -9.37 -11.42
CA GLU A 193 11.16 -9.80 -12.08
C GLU A 193 11.38 -9.02 -13.36
N ASP A 194 12.64 -8.88 -13.76
CA ASP A 194 13.03 -8.25 -15.01
C ASP A 194 12.75 -9.24 -16.17
N ALA A 195 11.82 -8.89 -17.01
CA ALA A 195 11.42 -9.63 -18.22
C ALA A 195 11.98 -9.00 -19.50
N THR A 196 12.99 -8.14 -19.39
CA THR A 196 13.62 -7.48 -20.52
C THR A 196 14.36 -8.50 -21.38
N THR A 197 14.13 -8.48 -22.69
CA THR A 197 14.77 -9.36 -23.64
C THR A 197 15.56 -8.56 -24.69
N LYS A 198 16.31 -9.25 -25.55
CA LYS A 198 17.02 -8.62 -26.69
C LYS A 198 16.08 -7.99 -27.71
N ASP A 199 14.82 -8.41 -27.71
CA ASP A 199 13.77 -7.88 -28.60
C ASP A 199 13.03 -6.68 -28.00
N THR A 200 13.36 -6.31 -26.76
CA THR A 200 12.80 -5.11 -26.11
C THR A 200 13.42 -3.85 -26.72
N GLU A 201 12.58 -2.99 -27.28
CA GLU A 201 13.04 -1.73 -27.84
C GLU A 201 13.45 -0.74 -26.75
N GLY A 202 14.62 -0.12 -26.93
CA GLY A 202 15.17 0.92 -26.02
C GLY A 202 15.82 0.33 -24.77
N ASP A 203 16.15 1.22 -23.83
CA ASP A 203 16.93 0.88 -22.62
C ASP A 203 16.02 0.69 -21.38
N TRP A 204 14.70 0.64 -21.54
CA TRP A 204 13.79 0.55 -20.43
C TRP A 204 13.55 -0.89 -19.96
N THR A 205 13.60 -1.11 -18.65
CA THR A 205 13.29 -2.41 -18.07
C THR A 205 11.79 -2.73 -18.18
N ILE A 206 11.50 -3.98 -18.55
CA ILE A 206 10.14 -4.54 -18.52
C ILE A 206 10.02 -5.37 -17.25
N GLN A 207 8.97 -5.13 -16.47
CA GLN A 207 8.71 -5.85 -15.22
C GLN A 207 7.56 -6.84 -15.41
N GLU A 208 7.68 -8.03 -14.81
CA GLU A 208 6.64 -9.06 -14.78
C GLU A 208 6.37 -9.48 -13.32
N PRO A 209 5.11 -9.54 -12.88
CA PRO A 209 4.76 -9.95 -11.53
C PRO A 209 4.87 -11.47 -11.37
N THR A 210 5.56 -11.93 -10.31
CA THR A 210 5.81 -13.36 -10.05
C THR A 210 5.18 -13.87 -8.76
N ALA A 211 5.06 -13.03 -7.73
CA ALA A 211 4.48 -13.44 -6.46
C ALA A 211 3.74 -12.29 -5.78
N LEU A 212 2.74 -12.64 -4.99
CA LEU A 212 1.98 -11.74 -4.13
C LEU A 212 2.06 -12.23 -2.70
N ASN A 213 2.48 -11.35 -1.80
CA ASN A 213 2.55 -11.60 -0.36
C ASN A 213 1.74 -10.54 0.40
N PHE A 214 1.26 -10.91 1.58
CA PHE A 214 0.67 -9.94 2.49
C PHE A 214 0.99 -10.31 3.94
N ASP A 215 1.08 -9.30 4.76
CA ASP A 215 1.27 -9.42 6.20
C ASP A 215 0.46 -8.38 6.95
N ILE A 216 0.14 -8.72 8.20
CA ILE A 216 -0.60 -7.85 9.11
C ILE A 216 0.22 -7.68 10.37
N SER A 217 0.42 -6.44 10.79
CA SER A 217 1.02 -6.11 12.06
C SER A 217 0.01 -5.45 12.97
N THR A 218 -0.05 -5.85 14.22
CA THR A 218 -0.89 -5.21 15.22
C THR A 218 -0.16 -5.04 16.54
N THR A 219 -0.29 -3.87 17.15
CA THR A 219 0.23 -3.59 18.49
C THR A 219 -0.95 -3.34 19.43
N ALA A 220 -0.95 -4.00 20.58
CA ALA A 220 -2.00 -3.86 21.58
C ALA A 220 -1.42 -3.84 23.01
N LEU A 221 -2.23 -3.39 23.98
CA LEU A 221 -1.89 -3.44 25.40
C LEU A 221 -2.06 -4.85 25.93
N VAL A 222 -1.09 -5.30 26.74
CA VAL A 222 -1.24 -6.51 27.55
C VAL A 222 -2.23 -6.23 28.68
N ARG A 223 -3.23 -7.06 28.82
CA ARG A 223 -4.24 -6.95 29.87
C ARG A 223 -4.06 -8.10 30.85
N SER A 224 -4.02 -7.82 32.13
CA SER A 224 -4.02 -8.84 33.17
C SER A 224 -5.46 -9.15 33.59
N GLY A 225 -5.80 -10.44 33.56
CA GLY A 225 -7.06 -10.98 34.10
C GLY A 225 -8.27 -10.90 33.17
N ASP A 226 -9.10 -11.91 33.24
CA ASP A 226 -10.33 -12.10 32.48
C ASP A 226 -11.49 -11.19 32.90
N SER A 227 -11.26 -10.17 33.71
CA SER A 227 -12.33 -9.27 34.16
C SER A 227 -12.82 -8.30 33.05
N VAL A 228 -12.67 -8.70 31.81
CA VAL A 228 -13.23 -8.01 30.65
C VAL A 228 -14.63 -8.52 30.31
N THR A 229 -15.34 -9.02 31.29
CA THR A 229 -16.73 -9.49 31.14
C THR A 229 -17.72 -8.42 30.68
N SER A 230 -17.35 -7.15 30.72
CA SER A 230 -18.16 -6.05 30.17
C SER A 230 -17.73 -5.54 28.80
N LEU A 231 -16.61 -5.99 28.30
CA LEU A 231 -16.06 -5.53 27.04
C LEU A 231 -15.95 -6.72 26.10
N VAL A 232 -16.95 -6.99 25.28
CA VAL A 232 -17.02 -8.00 24.21
C VAL A 232 -15.82 -8.96 24.12
N ALA A 233 -16.06 -10.24 24.06
CA ALA A 233 -15.06 -11.30 23.91
C ALA A 233 -14.06 -10.96 22.79
N GLY A 234 -12.88 -10.45 23.18
CA GLY A 234 -11.81 -10.10 22.25
C GLY A 234 -10.63 -11.03 22.49
N LYS A 235 -9.85 -11.28 21.44
CA LYS A 235 -8.59 -12.01 21.56
C LYS A 235 -7.52 -11.12 22.17
N GLY A 236 -6.84 -11.64 23.18
CA GLY A 236 -5.71 -11.00 23.84
C GLY A 236 -4.39 -11.70 23.51
N LEU A 237 -3.35 -11.38 24.30
CA LEU A 237 -2.03 -11.99 24.14
C LEU A 237 -2.09 -13.52 24.28
N ALA A 238 -2.74 -14.05 25.31
CA ALA A 238 -2.82 -15.49 25.56
C ALA A 238 -3.48 -16.25 24.38
N ASP A 239 -4.57 -15.71 23.82
CA ASP A 239 -5.20 -16.31 22.64
C ASP A 239 -4.26 -16.34 21.41
N LEU A 240 -3.39 -15.31 21.27
CA LEU A 240 -2.43 -15.27 20.18
C LEU A 240 -1.24 -16.20 20.43
N GLU A 241 -0.85 -16.41 21.68
CA GLU A 241 0.15 -17.42 22.07
C GLU A 241 -0.37 -18.82 21.75
N ASP A 242 -1.61 -19.16 22.08
CA ASP A 242 -2.23 -20.44 21.75
C ASP A 242 -2.26 -20.68 20.22
N ILE A 243 -2.61 -19.65 19.43
CA ILE A 243 -2.60 -19.73 17.96
C ILE A 243 -1.17 -19.89 17.43
N TYR A 244 -0.21 -19.19 18.00
CA TYR A 244 1.21 -19.26 17.62
C TYR A 244 1.77 -20.67 17.91
N GLU A 245 1.51 -21.23 19.09
CA GLU A 245 1.96 -22.58 19.48
C GLU A 245 1.31 -23.66 18.59
N ALA A 246 0.03 -23.49 18.25
CA ALA A 246 -0.66 -24.40 17.35
C ALA A 246 -0.08 -24.38 15.92
N SER A 247 0.61 -23.32 15.53
CA SER A 247 1.20 -23.13 14.19
C SER A 247 0.24 -23.39 13.02
N THR A 248 -1.05 -23.18 13.25
CA THR A 248 -2.11 -23.40 12.27
C THR A 248 -2.65 -22.09 11.71
N PRO A 249 -3.05 -22.05 10.42
CA PRO A 249 -3.64 -20.85 9.86
C PRO A 249 -5.00 -20.56 10.51
N VAL A 250 -5.28 -19.28 10.71
CA VAL A 250 -6.57 -18.78 11.20
C VAL A 250 -7.16 -17.78 10.23
N LYS A 251 -8.50 -17.72 10.13
CA LYS A 251 -9.15 -16.68 9.34
C LYS A 251 -9.05 -15.34 10.02
N PHE A 252 -8.89 -14.31 9.18
CA PHE A 252 -8.93 -12.92 9.62
C PHE A 252 -9.94 -12.10 8.81
N GLN A 253 -10.38 -11.00 9.39
CA GLN A 253 -11.08 -9.92 8.72
C GLN A 253 -10.60 -8.57 9.26
N ILE A 254 -10.24 -7.67 8.38
CA ILE A 254 -10.10 -6.25 8.69
C ILE A 254 -11.42 -5.59 8.31
N ALA A 255 -12.09 -4.99 9.25
CA ALA A 255 -13.44 -4.43 9.05
C ALA A 255 -13.59 -3.08 9.73
N ASN A 256 -14.45 -2.25 9.17
CA ASN A 256 -14.97 -1.08 9.85
C ASN A 256 -15.77 -1.50 11.06
N VAL A 257 -15.76 -0.68 12.10
CA VAL A 257 -16.54 -0.92 13.31
C VAL A 257 -17.41 0.29 13.64
N SER A 258 -18.51 0.00 14.32
CA SER A 258 -19.46 1.01 14.79
C SER A 258 -20.02 0.62 16.17
N GLY A 259 -20.97 1.41 16.68
CA GLY A 259 -21.62 1.15 17.96
C GLY A 259 -20.78 1.55 19.17
N ASP A 260 -21.27 1.23 20.35
CA ASP A 260 -20.60 1.52 21.62
C ASP A 260 -19.24 0.83 21.68
N ASN A 261 -18.23 1.61 22.03
CA ASN A 261 -16.85 1.14 22.12
C ASN A 261 -16.21 0.62 20.80
N ASN A 262 -16.75 0.97 19.61
CA ASN A 262 -16.22 0.59 18.29
C ASN A 262 -15.99 -0.93 18.16
N ARG A 263 -17.03 -1.74 18.39
CA ARG A 263 -16.91 -3.20 18.42
C ARG A 263 -17.91 -3.94 17.56
N THR A 264 -18.98 -3.28 17.13
CA THR A 264 -19.90 -3.88 16.19
C THR A 264 -19.23 -3.93 14.82
N LYS A 265 -18.98 -5.15 14.32
CA LYS A 265 -18.38 -5.37 13.02
C LYS A 265 -19.31 -4.84 11.92
N GLY A 266 -18.80 -3.95 11.10
CA GLY A 266 -19.45 -3.39 9.93
C GLY A 266 -18.93 -4.01 8.63
N SER A 267 -18.74 -3.19 7.60
CA SER A 267 -18.23 -3.63 6.30
C SER A 267 -16.81 -4.16 6.41
N VAL A 268 -16.58 -5.32 5.81
CA VAL A 268 -15.27 -5.95 5.72
C VAL A 268 -14.47 -5.24 4.61
N ILE A 269 -13.25 -4.83 4.91
CA ILE A 269 -12.31 -4.26 3.94
C ILE A 269 -11.53 -5.37 3.25
N VAL A 270 -10.97 -6.28 4.07
CA VAL A 270 -10.16 -7.41 3.59
C VAL A 270 -10.40 -8.61 4.49
N SER A 271 -10.38 -9.80 3.91
CA SER A 271 -10.47 -11.07 4.62
C SER A 271 -9.55 -12.12 3.99
N GLY A 272 -9.16 -13.12 4.76
CA GLY A 272 -8.31 -14.20 4.29
C GLY A 272 -7.88 -15.11 5.44
N SER A 273 -6.76 -15.77 5.26
CA SER A 273 -6.13 -16.60 6.29
C SER A 273 -4.71 -16.14 6.56
N VAL A 274 -4.28 -16.24 7.80
CA VAL A 274 -2.94 -15.85 8.27
C VAL A 274 -2.40 -16.86 9.27
N ILE A 275 -1.09 -16.88 9.42
CA ILE A 275 -0.38 -17.59 10.48
C ILE A 275 0.28 -16.53 11.36
N VAL A 276 0.22 -16.67 12.68
CA VAL A 276 0.99 -15.84 13.61
C VAL A 276 2.46 -16.20 13.45
N SER A 277 3.25 -15.31 12.88
CA SER A 277 4.66 -15.56 12.58
C SER A 277 5.60 -15.04 13.66
N GLN A 278 5.17 -14.03 14.42
CA GLN A 278 5.96 -13.46 15.51
C GLN A 278 5.05 -12.85 16.57
N LEU A 279 5.41 -13.05 17.83
CA LEU A 279 4.87 -12.35 18.98
C LEU A 279 6.02 -11.71 19.75
N GLN A 280 5.90 -10.44 20.05
CA GLN A 280 6.86 -9.68 20.84
C GLN A 280 6.15 -9.00 22.00
N ILE A 281 6.63 -9.21 23.21
CA ILE A 281 6.13 -8.55 24.43
C ILE A 281 7.12 -7.49 24.85
N ASN A 282 6.64 -6.28 25.06
CA ASN A 282 7.43 -5.16 25.55
C ASN A 282 6.90 -4.70 26.92
N ALA A 283 7.70 -4.90 27.95
CA ALA A 283 7.38 -4.56 29.33
C ALA A 283 8.44 -3.61 29.89
N GLN A 284 8.23 -2.31 29.73
CA GLN A 284 9.11 -1.29 30.25
C GLN A 284 8.69 -0.87 31.68
N ASN A 285 9.67 -0.55 32.51
CA ASN A 285 9.41 -0.07 33.87
C ASN A 285 8.54 1.22 33.84
N LYS A 286 7.51 1.25 34.68
CA LYS A 286 6.55 2.37 34.80
C LYS A 286 5.71 2.67 33.55
N GLN A 287 5.68 1.77 32.57
CA GLN A 287 4.82 1.88 31.39
C GLN A 287 3.85 0.69 31.30
N ASN A 288 2.76 0.87 30.57
CA ASN A 288 1.87 -0.22 30.26
C ASN A 288 2.58 -1.22 29.35
N ALA A 289 2.53 -2.50 29.68
CA ALA A 289 3.05 -3.54 28.82
C ALA A 289 2.25 -3.57 27.50
N THR A 290 2.96 -3.76 26.40
CA THR A 290 2.39 -3.91 25.06
C THR A 290 2.87 -5.20 24.43
N TYR A 291 2.11 -5.69 23.46
CA TYR A 291 2.59 -6.75 22.58
C TYR A 291 2.42 -6.32 21.12
N THR A 292 3.27 -6.85 20.27
CA THR A 292 3.16 -6.72 18.81
C THR A 292 3.08 -8.13 18.23
N ALA A 293 2.07 -8.36 17.42
CA ALA A 293 1.90 -9.59 16.66
C ALA A 293 2.12 -9.32 15.17
N GLN A 294 2.93 -10.16 14.53
CA GLN A 294 3.07 -10.23 13.09
C GLN A 294 2.33 -11.47 12.59
N LEU A 295 1.50 -11.27 11.57
CA LEU A 295 0.72 -12.34 10.97
C LEU A 295 1.03 -12.37 9.48
N THR A 296 1.59 -13.49 9.04
CA THR A 296 1.93 -13.69 7.62
C THR A 296 0.77 -14.31 6.87
N GLY A 297 0.51 -13.82 5.68
CA GLY A 297 -0.56 -14.29 4.81
C GLY A 297 -0.44 -15.77 4.45
N TYR A 298 -1.57 -16.46 4.47
CA TYR A 298 -1.68 -17.85 4.06
C TYR A 298 -2.67 -17.97 2.91
N GLY A 299 -2.14 -18.20 1.71
CA GLY A 299 -2.93 -18.19 0.47
C GLY A 299 -3.30 -16.78 0.00
N THR A 300 -4.46 -16.62 -0.62
CA THR A 300 -4.93 -15.32 -1.14
C THR A 300 -5.89 -14.65 -0.18
N TYR A 301 -5.96 -13.32 -0.27
CA TYR A 301 -6.98 -12.53 0.44
C TYR A 301 -8.19 -12.23 -0.45
N THR A 302 -9.30 -11.85 0.17
CA THR A 302 -10.51 -11.37 -0.50
C THR A 302 -10.77 -9.93 -0.08
N VAL A 303 -11.01 -9.07 -1.05
CA VAL A 303 -11.39 -7.67 -0.83
C VAL A 303 -12.89 -7.63 -0.55
N GLY A 304 -13.29 -6.89 0.47
CA GLY A 304 -14.71 -6.67 0.78
C GLY A 304 -15.39 -5.85 -0.31
N ALA A 305 -16.70 -6.10 -0.47
CA ALA A 305 -17.54 -5.36 -1.41
C ALA A 305 -18.03 -4.04 -0.79
#